data_8199df6a61333235d4d9d5ecd13dd176
#
_entry.id   8199df6a61333235d4d9d5ecd13dd176
#
_cell.length_a   1.000
_cell.length_b   1.000
_cell.length_c   1.000
_cell.angle_alpha   90.00
_cell.angle_beta   90.00
_cell.angle_gamma   90.00
#
_symmetry.space_group_name_H-M   'P 1'
#
loop_
_entity.id
_entity.type
_entity.pdbx_description
1 polymer ?
#
loop_
_entity_poly.entity_id
_entity_poly.type
_entity_poly.pdbx_seq_one_letter_code
_entity_poly.pdbx_strand_id
1 'polypeptide(L)'
;MKITFAEFRKNKFFFFQYFLVQMLVIAPIAMILFSKGYFSTELHLHTWHLAILPFAFVFGIQVPVVLHNAVHSNIKNKTLNEIAGEVTGFFVLFGMAPFRISHILHHAHADDVELDPHPPRGKSFAHFLATTQLNTIRVISNLYFNIHGRNAKTYSIMATQMGFYYVGLLSRAAIWFMILGPTMFVAFYIPAFMTNLVVFAHINFATHKTLPTGEIVVVNLNHNLYYKTLNVLSSGAYFHKNHHDRPKLYNPMKMAMASKPAVVRVEQELKVAL
;
A
#
# COMPACT_ATOMS: atom_id res chain seq x y z
N MET A 1 -16.52 9.82 -3.50
CA MET A 1 -15.85 9.42 -4.75
C MET A 1 -15.68 7.91 -4.77
N LYS A 2 -15.94 7.23 -5.89
CA LYS A 2 -15.68 5.78 -5.98
C LYS A 2 -14.21 5.53 -6.27
N ILE A 3 -13.55 4.68 -5.48
CA ILE A 3 -12.15 4.31 -5.65
C ILE A 3 -12.11 2.99 -6.43
N THR A 4 -12.23 3.07 -7.74
CA THR A 4 -12.20 1.91 -8.64
C THR A 4 -11.29 2.17 -9.84
N PHE A 5 -10.79 1.09 -10.45
CA PHE A 5 -10.00 1.19 -11.67
C PHE A 5 -10.83 1.79 -12.84
N ALA A 6 -12.11 1.45 -12.90
CA ALA A 6 -13.03 2.02 -13.89
C ALA A 6 -13.19 3.54 -13.74
N GLU A 7 -13.22 4.04 -12.51
CA GLU A 7 -13.27 5.49 -12.26
C GLU A 7 -11.95 6.17 -12.61
N PHE A 8 -10.82 5.57 -12.29
CA PHE A 8 -9.49 6.05 -12.70
C PHE A 8 -9.38 6.20 -14.23
N ARG A 9 -9.93 5.24 -14.99
CA ARG A 9 -9.93 5.30 -16.47
C ARG A 9 -10.78 6.44 -17.04
N LYS A 10 -11.90 6.75 -16.40
CA LYS A 10 -12.83 7.77 -16.89
C LYS A 10 -12.45 9.19 -16.48
N ASN A 11 -11.81 9.31 -15.33
CA ASN A 11 -11.59 10.59 -14.67
C ASN A 11 -10.14 11.04 -14.76
N LYS A 12 -9.87 12.02 -15.63
CA LYS A 12 -8.52 12.60 -15.81
C LYS A 12 -7.94 13.25 -14.56
N PHE A 13 -8.76 13.62 -13.57
CA PHE A 13 -8.37 14.27 -12.32
C PHE A 13 -8.54 13.35 -11.11
N PHE A 14 -8.50 12.03 -11.32
CA PHE A 14 -8.82 11.03 -10.30
C PHE A 14 -8.02 11.22 -9.00
N PHE A 15 -6.70 11.31 -9.06
CA PHE A 15 -5.86 11.46 -7.87
C PHE A 15 -5.97 12.84 -7.22
N PHE A 16 -6.15 13.89 -8.01
CA PHE A 16 -6.40 15.22 -7.48
C PHE A 16 -7.69 15.28 -6.67
N GLN A 17 -8.79 14.77 -7.23
CA GLN A 17 -10.08 14.74 -6.54
C GLN A 17 -10.03 13.85 -5.31
N TYR A 18 -9.35 12.70 -5.39
CA TYR A 18 -9.16 11.83 -4.25
C TYR A 18 -8.43 12.55 -3.11
N PHE A 19 -7.31 13.19 -3.40
CA PHE A 19 -6.55 13.95 -2.42
C PHE A 19 -7.40 15.06 -1.78
N LEU A 20 -8.09 15.83 -2.61
CA LEU A 20 -8.92 16.95 -2.13
C LEU A 20 -10.02 16.47 -1.17
N VAL A 21 -10.76 15.43 -1.56
CA VAL A 21 -11.82 14.84 -0.69
C VAL A 21 -11.23 14.32 0.62
N GLN A 22 -10.10 13.61 0.55
CA GLN A 22 -9.43 13.10 1.75
C GLN A 22 -9.00 14.23 2.70
N MET A 23 -8.42 15.31 2.18
CA MET A 23 -7.99 16.44 2.99
C MET A 23 -9.16 17.20 3.58
N LEU A 24 -10.24 17.42 2.83
CA LEU A 24 -11.46 18.08 3.32
C LEU A 24 -12.13 17.32 4.48
N VAL A 25 -11.97 16.01 4.55
CA VAL A 25 -12.52 15.19 5.64
C VAL A 25 -11.55 15.10 6.81
N ILE A 26 -10.27 14.84 6.56
CA ILE A 26 -9.31 14.49 7.61
C ILE A 26 -8.72 15.72 8.29
N ALA A 27 -8.44 16.80 7.55
CA ALA A 27 -7.85 17.99 8.15
C ALA A 27 -8.70 18.63 9.27
N PRO A 28 -10.03 18.80 9.14
CA PRO A 28 -10.85 19.26 10.24
C PRO A 28 -10.81 18.35 11.47
N ILE A 29 -10.83 17.04 11.28
CA ILE A 29 -10.73 16.07 12.39
C ILE A 29 -9.38 16.21 13.09
N ALA A 30 -8.29 16.30 12.33
CA ALA A 30 -6.95 16.50 12.87
C ALA A 30 -6.84 17.81 13.66
N MET A 31 -7.41 18.91 13.15
CA MET A 31 -7.44 20.20 13.86
C MET A 31 -8.20 20.13 15.18
N ILE A 32 -9.34 19.42 15.21
CA ILE A 32 -10.11 19.20 16.44
C ILE A 32 -9.28 18.39 17.44
N LEU A 33 -8.64 17.30 17.02
CA LEU A 33 -7.81 16.47 17.88
C LEU A 33 -6.60 17.26 18.42
N PHE A 34 -5.95 18.03 17.57
CA PHE A 34 -4.84 18.90 17.95
C PHE A 34 -5.28 19.94 18.99
N SER A 35 -6.44 20.59 18.77
CA SER A 35 -6.96 21.62 19.69
C SER A 35 -7.31 21.07 21.08
N LYS A 36 -7.51 19.76 21.23
CA LYS A 36 -7.77 19.12 22.52
C LYS A 36 -6.50 18.92 23.36
N GLY A 37 -5.31 19.07 22.79
CA GLY A 37 -4.05 18.99 23.54
C GLY A 37 -3.76 17.61 24.15
N TYR A 38 -4.20 16.52 23.51
CA TYR A 38 -3.99 15.17 24.03
C TYR A 38 -2.51 14.77 24.13
N PHE A 39 -1.66 15.39 23.30
CA PHE A 39 -0.22 15.11 23.28
C PHE A 39 0.57 16.41 23.43
N SER A 40 1.75 16.29 24.06
CA SER A 40 2.66 17.43 24.22
C SER A 40 3.07 17.98 22.86
N THR A 41 3.15 19.31 22.76
CA THR A 41 3.72 20.02 21.60
C THR A 41 5.25 20.09 21.65
N GLU A 42 5.86 19.63 22.76
CA GLU A 42 7.29 19.61 22.95
C GLU A 42 7.86 18.19 22.77
N LEU A 43 9.12 18.11 22.34
CA LEU A 43 9.83 16.84 22.16
C LEU A 43 10.51 16.44 23.48
N HIS A 44 9.92 15.45 24.17
CA HIS A 44 10.45 14.88 25.41
C HIS A 44 10.69 13.38 25.26
N LEU A 45 11.89 12.99 24.83
CA LEU A 45 12.26 11.58 24.72
C LEU A 45 12.91 11.10 26.03
N HIS A 46 12.34 10.05 26.61
CA HIS A 46 12.85 9.35 27.78
C HIS A 46 13.09 7.88 27.44
N THR A 47 13.94 7.20 28.21
CA THR A 47 14.26 5.77 27.99
C THR A 47 13.03 4.87 28.01
N TRP A 48 11.99 5.20 28.80
CA TRP A 48 10.76 4.40 28.83
C TRP A 48 10.00 4.41 27.48
N HIS A 49 10.23 5.38 26.60
CA HIS A 49 9.65 5.34 25.24
C HIS A 49 10.15 4.17 24.41
N LEU A 50 11.28 3.56 24.77
CA LEU A 50 11.75 2.33 24.12
C LEU A 50 10.75 1.17 24.31
N ALA A 51 9.94 1.18 25.37
CA ALA A 51 8.88 0.20 25.58
C ALA A 51 7.74 0.31 24.53
N ILE A 52 7.65 1.41 23.78
CA ILE A 52 6.67 1.61 22.71
C ILE A 52 7.12 0.88 21.42
N LEU A 53 8.42 0.67 21.24
CA LEU A 53 8.97 0.11 19.99
C LEU A 53 8.37 -1.25 19.59
N PRO A 54 8.23 -2.26 20.49
CA PRO A 54 7.60 -3.52 20.13
C PRO A 54 6.18 -3.34 19.60
N PHE A 55 5.41 -2.43 20.21
CA PHE A 55 4.06 -2.10 19.75
C PHE A 55 4.07 -1.39 18.40
N ALA A 56 4.98 -0.44 18.19
CA ALA A 56 5.17 0.24 16.92
C ALA A 56 5.53 -0.75 15.80
N PHE A 57 6.40 -1.74 16.07
CA PHE A 57 6.76 -2.77 15.09
C PHE A 57 5.56 -3.65 14.72
N VAL A 58 4.82 -4.17 15.70
CA VAL A 58 3.63 -4.98 15.44
C VAL A 58 2.58 -4.18 14.66
N PHE A 59 2.36 -2.93 15.06
CA PHE A 59 1.43 -2.04 14.37
C PHE A 59 1.88 -1.77 12.92
N GLY A 60 3.18 -1.49 12.71
CA GLY A 60 3.76 -1.28 11.38
C GLY A 60 3.64 -2.50 10.46
N ILE A 61 3.63 -3.73 11.01
CA ILE A 61 3.36 -4.95 10.25
C ILE A 61 1.87 -5.06 9.90
N GLN A 62 0.97 -4.69 10.82
CA GLN A 62 -0.48 -4.89 10.62
C GLN A 62 -1.12 -3.84 9.71
N VAL A 63 -0.64 -2.59 9.71
CA VAL A 63 -1.21 -1.52 8.89
C VAL A 63 -1.27 -1.87 7.41
N PRO A 64 -0.18 -2.31 6.75
CA PRO A 64 -0.24 -2.67 5.33
C PRO A 64 -1.11 -3.90 5.08
N VAL A 65 -1.23 -4.84 6.03
CA VAL A 65 -2.12 -6.00 5.93
C VAL A 65 -3.58 -5.55 5.88
N VAL A 66 -3.98 -4.61 6.73
CA VAL A 66 -5.35 -4.06 6.74
C VAL A 66 -5.62 -3.29 5.45
N LEU A 67 -4.69 -2.43 5.01
CA LEU A 67 -4.81 -1.69 3.76
C LEU A 67 -4.96 -2.63 2.56
N HIS A 68 -4.11 -3.63 2.47
CA HIS A 68 -4.11 -4.64 1.43
C HIS A 68 -5.44 -5.41 1.39
N ASN A 69 -5.93 -5.86 2.54
CA ASN A 69 -7.24 -6.53 2.62
C ASN A 69 -8.42 -5.60 2.27
N ALA A 70 -8.33 -4.31 2.64
CA ALA A 70 -9.34 -3.33 2.27
C ALA A 70 -9.39 -3.09 0.75
N VAL A 71 -8.25 -3.10 0.08
CA VAL A 71 -8.16 -2.99 -1.39
C VAL A 71 -8.86 -4.16 -2.09
N HIS A 72 -8.74 -5.37 -1.56
CA HIS A 72 -9.43 -6.56 -2.07
C HIS A 72 -10.88 -6.70 -1.59
N SER A 73 -11.37 -5.76 -0.78
CA SER A 73 -12.72 -5.80 -0.19
C SER A 73 -12.94 -7.05 0.69
N ASN A 74 -11.91 -7.44 1.46
CA ASN A 74 -11.92 -8.63 2.32
C ASN A 74 -12.56 -8.39 3.69
N ILE A 75 -12.84 -7.15 4.05
CA ILE A 75 -13.59 -6.80 5.26
C ILE A 75 -15.06 -6.80 4.91
N LYS A 76 -15.83 -7.74 5.51
CA LYS A 76 -17.23 -8.02 5.13
C LYS A 76 -18.14 -6.78 5.14
N ASN A 77 -18.02 -5.92 6.15
CA ASN A 77 -18.79 -4.70 6.20
C ASN A 77 -18.15 -3.67 5.25
N LYS A 78 -18.88 -3.25 4.23
CA LYS A 78 -18.40 -2.34 3.20
C LYS A 78 -17.93 -1.00 3.76
N THR A 79 -18.69 -0.41 4.69
CA THR A 79 -18.33 0.87 5.31
C THR A 79 -17.05 0.74 6.12
N LEU A 80 -16.93 -0.30 6.95
CA LEU A 80 -15.69 -0.58 7.70
C LEU A 80 -14.52 -0.86 6.77
N ASN A 81 -14.74 -1.51 5.64
CA ASN A 81 -13.69 -1.74 4.65
C ASN A 81 -13.12 -0.43 4.08
N GLU A 82 -13.99 0.48 3.68
CA GLU A 82 -13.56 1.78 3.16
C GLU A 82 -12.88 2.62 4.25
N ILE A 83 -13.45 2.68 5.46
CA ILE A 83 -12.83 3.40 6.59
C ILE A 83 -11.45 2.82 6.93
N ALA A 84 -11.34 1.51 7.07
CA ALA A 84 -10.08 0.85 7.39
C ALA A 84 -9.03 1.09 6.29
N GLY A 85 -9.42 1.00 5.02
CA GLY A 85 -8.56 1.31 3.88
C GLY A 85 -8.10 2.75 3.85
N GLU A 86 -8.99 3.72 4.10
CA GLU A 86 -8.63 5.13 4.12
C GLU A 86 -7.72 5.49 5.30
N VAL A 87 -8.02 5.01 6.51
CA VAL A 87 -7.19 5.27 7.70
C VAL A 87 -5.80 4.66 7.55
N THR A 88 -5.72 3.41 7.11
CA THR A 88 -4.42 2.75 6.90
C THR A 88 -3.67 3.31 5.69
N GLY A 89 -4.35 3.64 4.61
CA GLY A 89 -3.77 4.34 3.45
C GLY A 89 -3.24 5.73 3.81
N PHE A 90 -3.93 6.43 4.72
CA PHE A 90 -3.48 7.70 5.26
C PHE A 90 -2.24 7.53 6.15
N PHE A 91 -2.20 6.46 6.98
CA PHE A 91 -1.05 6.16 7.84
C PHE A 91 0.22 5.88 7.03
N VAL A 92 0.13 5.09 5.95
CA VAL A 92 1.27 4.75 5.09
C VAL A 92 1.66 5.87 4.11
N LEU A 93 1.03 7.03 4.21
CA LEU A 93 1.24 8.24 3.40
C LEU A 93 0.91 8.10 1.91
N PHE A 94 0.64 6.90 1.44
CA PHE A 94 0.37 6.63 0.02
C PHE A 94 -1.09 6.90 -0.36
N GLY A 95 -2.01 6.60 0.56
CA GLY A 95 -3.45 6.67 0.34
C GLY A 95 -4.05 5.40 -0.27
N MET A 96 -5.32 5.12 0.04
CA MET A 96 -6.00 3.91 -0.42
C MET A 96 -6.14 3.87 -1.94
N ALA A 97 -6.46 4.98 -2.61
CA ALA A 97 -6.74 4.98 -4.03
C ALA A 97 -5.49 4.70 -4.89
N PRO A 98 -4.35 5.40 -4.72
CA PRO A 98 -3.12 5.06 -5.43
C PRO A 98 -2.66 3.62 -5.15
N PHE A 99 -2.78 3.17 -3.89
CA PHE A 99 -2.42 1.80 -3.53
C PHE A 99 -3.32 0.78 -4.23
N ARG A 100 -4.64 1.00 -4.29
CA ARG A 100 -5.58 0.12 -5.01
C ARG A 100 -5.23 0.01 -6.48
N ILE A 101 -4.95 1.12 -7.16
CA ILE A 101 -4.60 1.11 -8.59
C ILE A 101 -3.29 0.36 -8.82
N SER A 102 -2.23 0.66 -8.04
CA SER A 102 -0.94 -0.02 -8.19
C SER A 102 -1.04 -1.52 -7.87
N HIS A 103 -1.78 -1.90 -6.83
CA HIS A 103 -1.90 -3.28 -6.38
C HIS A 103 -2.72 -4.15 -7.36
N ILE A 104 -3.77 -3.61 -7.96
CA ILE A 104 -4.52 -4.30 -9.03
C ILE A 104 -3.62 -4.50 -10.26
N LEU A 105 -2.81 -3.51 -10.63
CA LEU A 105 -1.83 -3.65 -11.71
C LEU A 105 -0.79 -4.73 -11.41
N HIS A 106 -0.29 -4.78 -10.18
CA HIS A 106 0.64 -5.84 -9.76
C HIS A 106 0.02 -7.23 -9.91
N HIS A 107 -1.21 -7.46 -9.43
CA HIS A 107 -1.88 -8.75 -9.61
C HIS A 107 -2.11 -9.13 -11.07
N ALA A 108 -2.34 -8.13 -11.92
CA ALA A 108 -2.59 -8.35 -13.33
C ALA A 108 -1.34 -8.64 -14.15
N HIS A 109 -0.22 -8.07 -13.73
CA HIS A 109 1.04 -8.04 -14.48
C HIS A 109 2.24 -8.39 -13.59
N ALA A 110 2.03 -9.26 -12.59
CA ALA A 110 3.08 -9.61 -11.64
C ALA A 110 4.39 -9.94 -12.34
N ASP A 111 5.47 -9.27 -11.90
CA ASP A 111 6.84 -9.44 -12.41
C ASP A 111 7.11 -8.98 -13.85
N ASP A 112 6.13 -8.40 -14.53
CA ASP A 112 6.35 -7.71 -15.80
C ASP A 112 7.16 -6.42 -15.56
N VAL A 113 8.30 -6.28 -16.26
CA VAL A 113 9.22 -5.14 -16.05
C VAL A 113 8.60 -3.80 -16.42
N GLU A 114 7.66 -3.77 -17.37
CA GLU A 114 7.03 -2.56 -17.88
C GLU A 114 5.70 -2.24 -17.21
N LEU A 115 4.94 -3.25 -16.82
CA LEU A 115 3.55 -3.12 -16.40
C LEU A 115 3.36 -3.36 -14.89
N ASP A 116 4.27 -4.11 -14.21
CA ASP A 116 4.21 -4.25 -12.76
C ASP A 116 4.75 -2.99 -12.08
N PRO A 117 3.98 -2.37 -11.17
CA PRO A 117 4.45 -1.22 -10.38
C PRO A 117 5.69 -1.50 -9.53
N HIS A 118 5.92 -2.76 -9.14
CA HIS A 118 7.01 -3.12 -8.22
C HIS A 118 7.63 -4.49 -8.51
N PRO A 119 8.18 -4.71 -9.72
CA PRO A 119 8.84 -5.96 -10.05
C PRO A 119 10.18 -6.08 -9.30
N PRO A 120 10.42 -7.14 -8.53
CA PRO A 120 11.69 -7.35 -7.82
C PRO A 120 12.80 -7.88 -8.73
N ARG A 121 12.48 -8.35 -9.93
CA ARG A 121 13.40 -9.01 -10.87
C ARG A 121 14.69 -8.23 -11.08
N GLY A 122 15.82 -8.92 -10.92
CA GLY A 122 17.16 -8.37 -11.20
C GLY A 122 17.63 -7.29 -10.20
N LYS A 123 16.92 -7.08 -9.10
CA LYS A 123 17.27 -6.08 -8.09
C LYS A 123 17.78 -6.72 -6.81
N SER A 124 18.70 -6.04 -6.10
CA SER A 124 18.92 -6.31 -4.69
C SER A 124 17.75 -5.75 -3.86
N PHE A 125 17.56 -6.25 -2.63
CA PHE A 125 16.49 -5.74 -1.76
C PHE A 125 16.59 -4.22 -1.52
N ALA A 126 17.80 -3.71 -1.27
CA ALA A 126 18.01 -2.27 -1.07
C ALA A 126 17.64 -1.46 -2.33
N HIS A 127 18.03 -1.93 -3.51
CA HIS A 127 17.65 -1.29 -4.78
C HIS A 127 16.14 -1.34 -5.00
N PHE A 128 15.52 -2.50 -4.74
CA PHE A 128 14.06 -2.65 -4.83
C PHE A 128 13.35 -1.68 -3.92
N LEU A 129 13.71 -1.63 -2.64
CA LEU A 129 13.13 -0.71 -1.65
C LEU A 129 13.26 0.76 -2.09
N ALA A 130 14.44 1.16 -2.55
CA ALA A 130 14.71 2.54 -2.97
C ALA A 130 13.97 2.97 -4.25
N THR A 131 13.69 2.03 -5.16
CA THR A 131 13.15 2.34 -6.49
C THR A 131 11.68 2.01 -6.68
N THR A 132 11.06 1.24 -5.78
CA THR A 132 9.67 0.77 -5.93
C THR A 132 8.69 1.92 -6.13
N GLN A 133 8.79 3.00 -5.37
CA GLN A 133 7.87 4.14 -5.50
C GLN A 133 8.02 4.85 -6.84
N LEU A 134 9.24 5.09 -7.29
CA LEU A 134 9.49 5.74 -8.59
C LEU A 134 8.97 4.88 -9.74
N ASN A 135 9.18 3.57 -9.66
CA ASN A 135 8.65 2.63 -10.64
C ASN A 135 7.12 2.61 -10.66
N THR A 136 6.49 2.62 -9.49
CA THR A 136 5.01 2.72 -9.37
C THR A 136 4.49 3.99 -10.05
N ILE A 137 5.12 5.13 -9.81
CA ILE A 137 4.75 6.41 -10.45
C ILE A 137 4.91 6.29 -11.97
N ARG A 138 6.02 5.73 -12.45
CA ARG A 138 6.27 5.52 -13.89
C ARG A 138 5.17 4.69 -14.54
N VAL A 139 4.84 3.54 -13.95
CA VAL A 139 3.82 2.62 -14.49
C VAL A 139 2.44 3.26 -14.51
N ILE A 140 2.02 3.88 -13.40
CA ILE A 140 0.73 4.57 -13.34
C ILE A 140 0.66 5.74 -14.34
N SER A 141 1.76 6.50 -14.49
CA SER A 141 1.81 7.61 -15.44
C SER A 141 1.72 7.12 -16.89
N ASN A 142 2.43 6.05 -17.23
CA ASN A 142 2.35 5.43 -18.56
C ASN A 142 0.94 4.93 -18.86
N LEU A 143 0.31 4.25 -17.89
CA LEU A 143 -1.07 3.81 -18.02
C LEU A 143 -2.02 4.99 -18.23
N TYR A 144 -1.87 6.06 -17.46
CA TYR A 144 -2.66 7.28 -17.62
C TYR A 144 -2.55 7.86 -19.04
N PHE A 145 -1.32 7.96 -19.59
CA PHE A 145 -1.11 8.44 -20.94
C PHE A 145 -1.64 7.51 -22.03
N ASN A 146 -1.58 6.19 -21.80
CA ASN A 146 -2.15 5.22 -22.73
C ASN A 146 -3.69 5.35 -22.80
N ILE A 147 -4.33 5.66 -21.66
CA ILE A 147 -5.79 5.85 -21.59
C ILE A 147 -6.23 7.20 -22.16
N HIS A 148 -5.54 8.27 -21.81
CA HIS A 148 -5.99 9.64 -22.07
C HIS A 148 -5.26 10.35 -23.23
N GLY A 149 -4.31 9.64 -23.87
CA GLY A 149 -3.47 10.16 -24.95
C GLY A 149 -2.23 10.89 -24.44
N ARG A 150 -1.22 11.04 -25.33
CA ARG A 150 0.07 11.70 -25.06
C ARG A 150 0.06 13.07 -25.77
N ASN A 151 -0.34 14.13 -25.05
CA ASN A 151 -0.38 15.49 -25.57
C ASN A 151 -0.11 16.51 -24.44
N ALA A 152 0.18 17.75 -24.78
CA ALA A 152 0.54 18.79 -23.81
C ALA A 152 -0.47 18.93 -22.67
N LYS A 153 -1.77 18.81 -22.95
CA LYS A 153 -2.84 18.91 -21.94
C LYS A 153 -2.77 17.76 -20.93
N THR A 154 -2.62 16.52 -21.41
CA THR A 154 -2.53 15.35 -20.50
C THR A 154 -1.24 15.35 -19.72
N TYR A 155 -0.11 15.80 -20.28
CA TYR A 155 1.14 15.99 -19.52
C TYR A 155 0.97 17.03 -18.41
N SER A 156 0.35 18.18 -18.68
CA SER A 156 0.08 19.22 -17.68
C SER A 156 -0.81 18.70 -16.55
N ILE A 157 -1.90 17.98 -16.87
CA ILE A 157 -2.79 17.38 -15.86
C ILE A 157 -2.03 16.35 -15.02
N MET A 158 -1.22 15.49 -15.63
CA MET A 158 -0.46 14.48 -14.90
C MET A 158 0.60 15.12 -14.00
N ALA A 159 1.30 16.14 -14.45
CA ALA A 159 2.25 16.91 -13.63
C ALA A 159 1.55 17.54 -12.42
N THR A 160 0.37 18.12 -12.63
CA THR A 160 -0.46 18.65 -11.54
C THR A 160 -0.84 17.56 -10.54
N GLN A 161 -1.29 16.40 -11.00
CA GLN A 161 -1.64 15.27 -10.12
C GLN A 161 -0.42 14.75 -9.33
N MET A 162 0.77 14.73 -9.94
CA MET A 162 2.02 14.38 -9.26
C MET A 162 2.37 15.42 -8.18
N GLY A 163 2.23 16.70 -8.48
CA GLY A 163 2.39 17.76 -7.48
C GLY A 163 1.48 17.56 -6.28
N PHE A 164 0.19 17.31 -6.51
CA PHE A 164 -0.79 17.02 -5.45
C PHE A 164 -0.51 15.71 -4.71
N TYR A 165 0.04 14.71 -5.38
CA TYR A 165 0.48 13.47 -4.72
C TYR A 165 1.59 13.76 -3.67
N TYR A 166 2.65 14.50 -4.05
CA TYR A 166 3.73 14.84 -3.11
C TYR A 166 3.27 15.80 -2.00
N VAL A 167 2.46 16.80 -2.34
CA VAL A 167 1.82 17.67 -1.33
C VAL A 167 0.97 16.82 -0.37
N GLY A 168 0.23 15.84 -0.91
CA GLY A 168 -0.57 14.92 -0.12
C GLY A 168 0.25 14.05 0.83
N LEU A 169 1.41 13.58 0.39
CA LEU A 169 2.34 12.83 1.23
C LEU A 169 2.82 13.68 2.41
N LEU A 170 3.30 14.89 2.14
CA LEU A 170 3.77 15.82 3.17
C LEU A 170 2.64 16.24 4.12
N SER A 171 1.45 16.53 3.59
CA SER A 171 0.29 16.90 4.39
C SER A 171 -0.14 15.78 5.34
N ARG A 172 -0.14 14.52 4.89
CA ARG A 172 -0.46 13.37 5.75
C ARG A 172 0.57 13.22 6.87
N ALA A 173 1.86 13.37 6.57
CA ALA A 173 2.91 13.33 7.58
C ALA A 173 2.74 14.46 8.60
N ALA A 174 2.48 15.69 8.14
CA ALA A 174 2.23 16.83 9.01
C ALA A 174 0.99 16.63 9.90
N ILE A 175 -0.08 16.07 9.35
CA ILE A 175 -1.30 15.76 10.11
C ILE A 175 -1.02 14.71 11.19
N TRP A 176 -0.26 13.64 10.89
CA TRP A 176 0.15 12.67 11.90
C TRP A 176 1.03 13.32 12.99
N PHE A 177 1.95 14.19 12.59
CA PHE A 177 2.75 14.96 13.54
C PHE A 177 1.88 15.82 14.47
N MET A 178 0.88 16.51 13.93
CA MET A 178 -0.06 17.31 14.71
C MET A 178 -0.91 16.46 15.66
N ILE A 179 -1.43 15.31 15.18
CA ILE A 179 -2.28 14.43 16.01
C ILE A 179 -1.50 13.82 17.17
N LEU A 180 -0.27 13.35 16.91
CA LEU A 180 0.53 12.58 17.87
C LEU A 180 1.45 13.45 18.73
N GLY A 181 1.71 14.68 18.31
CA GLY A 181 2.77 15.51 18.86
C GLY A 181 4.18 14.96 18.56
N PRO A 182 5.23 15.79 18.71
CA PRO A 182 6.58 15.43 18.31
C PRO A 182 7.12 14.17 19.00
N THR A 183 6.83 13.99 20.29
CA THR A 183 7.33 12.85 21.06
C THR A 183 6.78 11.52 20.54
N MET A 184 5.46 11.39 20.39
CA MET A 184 4.85 10.15 19.88
C MET A 184 5.05 9.97 18.39
N PHE A 185 5.20 11.06 17.64
CA PHE A 185 5.56 10.98 16.23
C PHE A 185 6.93 10.30 16.05
N VAL A 186 7.93 10.69 16.86
CA VAL A 186 9.27 10.09 16.83
C VAL A 186 9.30 8.69 17.45
N ALA A 187 8.68 8.49 18.62
CA ALA A 187 8.77 7.24 19.37
C ALA A 187 7.88 6.11 18.82
N PHE A 188 6.76 6.45 18.15
CA PHE A 188 5.81 5.48 17.65
C PHE A 188 5.65 5.52 16.12
N TYR A 189 5.29 6.70 15.56
CA TYR A 189 4.93 6.78 14.15
C TYR A 189 6.10 6.45 13.22
N ILE A 190 7.27 7.05 13.44
CA ILE A 190 8.43 6.79 12.59
C ILE A 190 8.83 5.31 12.62
N PRO A 191 9.01 4.64 13.79
CA PRO A 191 9.31 3.20 13.80
C PRO A 191 8.24 2.33 13.14
N ALA A 192 6.95 2.63 13.37
CA ALA A 192 5.86 1.90 12.75
C ALA A 192 5.83 2.08 11.22
N PHE A 193 6.02 3.32 10.75
CA PHE A 193 6.08 3.62 9.32
C PHE A 193 7.28 2.97 8.62
N MET A 194 8.47 3.03 9.23
CA MET A 194 9.67 2.36 8.70
C MET A 194 9.50 0.84 8.65
N THR A 195 8.91 0.25 9.70
CA THR A 195 8.57 -1.17 9.73
C THR A 195 7.62 -1.53 8.60
N ASN A 196 6.57 -0.74 8.38
CA ASN A 196 5.65 -0.91 7.26
C ASN A 196 6.39 -0.92 5.91
N LEU A 197 7.23 0.07 5.64
CA LEU A 197 7.98 0.16 4.38
C LEU A 197 8.85 -1.07 4.12
N VAL A 198 9.62 -1.46 5.14
CA VAL A 198 10.56 -2.58 5.03
C VAL A 198 9.82 -3.91 4.88
N VAL A 199 8.82 -4.17 5.73
CA VAL A 199 8.10 -5.46 5.73
C VAL A 199 7.27 -5.62 4.47
N PHE A 200 6.56 -4.57 4.04
CA PHE A 200 5.76 -4.63 2.82
C PHE A 200 6.62 -4.87 1.57
N ALA A 201 7.75 -4.15 1.46
CA ALA A 201 8.71 -4.38 0.39
C ALA A 201 9.32 -5.79 0.46
N HIS A 202 9.64 -6.29 1.68
CA HIS A 202 10.21 -7.61 1.86
C HIS A 202 9.23 -8.73 1.51
N ILE A 203 7.94 -8.59 1.78
CA ILE A 203 6.93 -9.57 1.35
C ILE A 203 7.02 -9.74 -0.17
N ASN A 204 6.87 -8.68 -0.95
CA ASN A 204 6.94 -8.75 -2.41
C ASN A 204 8.30 -9.29 -2.89
N PHE A 205 9.40 -8.74 -2.39
CA PHE A 205 10.75 -9.13 -2.81
C PHE A 205 11.07 -10.61 -2.52
N ALA A 206 10.72 -11.09 -1.34
CA ALA A 206 11.07 -12.45 -0.91
C ALA A 206 10.18 -13.53 -1.54
N THR A 207 8.94 -13.19 -1.88
CA THR A 207 7.95 -14.15 -2.39
C THR A 207 7.89 -14.25 -3.90
N HIS A 208 8.47 -13.29 -4.65
CA HIS A 208 8.64 -13.33 -6.09
C HIS A 208 10.06 -13.79 -6.43
N LYS A 209 10.23 -15.07 -6.77
CA LYS A 209 11.53 -15.68 -7.00
C LYS A 209 11.81 -15.91 -8.48
N THR A 210 12.98 -15.48 -8.92
CA THR A 210 13.49 -15.84 -10.24
C THR A 210 14.09 -17.24 -10.18
N LEU A 211 13.57 -18.16 -10.98
CA LEU A 211 14.12 -19.50 -11.18
C LEU A 211 15.40 -19.44 -12.02
N PRO A 212 16.23 -20.52 -12.00
CA PRO A 212 17.40 -20.63 -12.89
C PRO A 212 17.06 -20.51 -14.37
N THR A 213 15.83 -20.85 -14.76
CA THR A 213 15.28 -20.69 -16.13
C THR A 213 15.04 -19.23 -16.53
N GLY A 214 15.11 -18.29 -15.57
CA GLY A 214 14.73 -16.88 -15.76
C GLY A 214 13.23 -16.61 -15.57
N GLU A 215 12.41 -17.64 -15.38
CA GLU A 215 11.00 -17.52 -15.01
C GLU A 215 10.87 -17.01 -13.60
N ILE A 216 9.85 -16.18 -13.35
CA ILE A 216 9.51 -15.73 -12.00
C ILE A 216 8.28 -16.46 -11.49
N VAL A 217 8.37 -16.92 -10.26
CA VAL A 217 7.29 -17.64 -9.59
C VAL A 217 6.97 -17.00 -8.26
N VAL A 218 5.68 -16.89 -7.95
CA VAL A 218 5.22 -16.48 -6.62
C VAL A 218 5.20 -17.69 -5.71
N VAL A 219 5.78 -17.57 -4.51
CA VAL A 219 5.92 -18.68 -3.55
C VAL A 219 5.32 -18.34 -2.19
N ASN A 220 4.98 -19.39 -1.42
CA ASN A 220 4.66 -19.28 0.00
C ASN A 220 5.93 -19.48 0.83
N LEU A 221 6.15 -18.64 1.83
CA LEU A 221 7.27 -18.75 2.75
C LEU A 221 6.79 -19.03 4.17
N ASN A 222 7.10 -20.24 4.66
CA ASN A 222 6.76 -20.70 6.01
C ASN A 222 7.72 -21.78 6.56
N HIS A 223 8.92 -21.89 5.97
CA HIS A 223 9.83 -23.02 6.18
C HIS A 223 10.68 -22.91 7.45
N ASN A 224 10.80 -21.72 8.06
CA ASN A 224 11.60 -21.50 9.27
C ASN A 224 10.83 -20.67 10.31
N LEU A 225 11.41 -20.52 11.51
CA LEU A 225 10.79 -19.77 12.61
C LEU A 225 10.56 -18.31 12.26
N TYR A 226 11.48 -17.68 11.53
CA TYR A 226 11.34 -16.29 11.07
C TYR A 226 10.07 -16.07 10.24
N TYR A 227 9.86 -16.84 9.18
CA TYR A 227 8.66 -16.72 8.36
C TYR A 227 7.38 -17.18 9.08
N LYS A 228 7.46 -18.17 9.96
CA LYS A 228 6.32 -18.58 10.80
C LYS A 228 5.87 -17.43 11.69
N THR A 229 6.80 -16.76 12.38
CA THR A 229 6.51 -15.60 13.22
C THR A 229 5.94 -14.44 12.40
N LEU A 230 6.58 -14.11 11.28
CA LEU A 230 6.07 -13.03 10.40
C LEU A 230 4.67 -13.34 9.85
N ASN A 231 4.37 -14.58 9.50
CA ASN A 231 3.03 -14.99 9.05
C ASN A 231 1.99 -14.80 10.16
N VAL A 232 2.31 -15.14 11.42
CA VAL A 232 1.40 -14.88 12.55
C VAL A 232 1.17 -13.38 12.71
N LEU A 233 2.24 -12.58 12.71
CA LEU A 233 2.17 -11.13 12.90
C LEU A 233 1.52 -10.40 11.71
N SER A 234 1.61 -10.93 10.49
CA SER A 234 1.08 -10.30 9.26
C SER A 234 -0.18 -10.98 8.73
N SER A 235 -0.88 -11.81 9.54
CA SER A 235 -2.07 -12.55 9.10
C SER A 235 -1.84 -13.35 7.81
N GLY A 236 -0.65 -13.93 7.66
CA GLY A 236 -0.32 -14.83 6.55
C GLY A 236 0.19 -14.14 5.28
N ALA A 237 0.69 -12.92 5.35
CA ALA A 237 1.13 -12.18 4.16
C ALA A 237 2.24 -12.89 3.36
N TYR A 238 3.07 -13.72 3.99
CA TYR A 238 4.07 -14.53 3.30
C TYR A 238 3.52 -15.83 2.66
N PHE A 239 2.24 -16.15 2.85
CA PHE A 239 1.52 -17.08 1.98
C PHE A 239 1.07 -16.39 0.69
N HIS A 240 2.00 -15.73 0.04
CA HIS A 240 1.74 -14.78 -1.04
C HIS A 240 1.26 -15.45 -2.32
N LYS A 241 1.73 -16.68 -2.61
CA LYS A 241 1.16 -17.50 -3.69
C LYS A 241 -0.33 -17.77 -3.47
N ASN A 242 -0.71 -18.17 -2.24
CA ASN A 242 -2.12 -18.39 -1.89
C ASN A 242 -2.94 -17.09 -2.04
N HIS A 243 -2.33 -15.96 -1.74
CA HIS A 243 -2.95 -14.66 -1.92
C HIS A 243 -3.17 -14.34 -3.40
N HIS A 244 -2.18 -14.56 -4.28
CA HIS A 244 -2.36 -14.39 -5.73
C HIS A 244 -3.42 -15.33 -6.29
N ASP A 245 -3.47 -16.60 -5.83
CA ASP A 245 -4.49 -17.57 -6.24
C ASP A 245 -5.89 -17.19 -5.73
N ARG A 246 -6.01 -16.59 -4.54
CA ARG A 246 -7.29 -16.20 -3.90
C ARG A 246 -7.17 -14.85 -3.17
N PRO A 247 -7.12 -13.72 -3.86
CA PRO A 247 -6.90 -12.41 -3.25
C PRO A 247 -8.04 -11.96 -2.31
N LYS A 248 -9.21 -12.58 -2.40
CA LYS A 248 -10.35 -12.32 -1.51
C LYS A 248 -10.31 -13.08 -0.17
N LEU A 249 -9.21 -13.74 0.18
CA LEU A 249 -9.00 -14.30 1.50
C LEU A 249 -8.29 -13.31 2.40
N TYR A 250 -8.92 -12.93 3.52
CA TYR A 250 -8.30 -12.04 4.51
C TYR A 250 -6.98 -12.61 5.07
N ASN A 251 -6.96 -13.91 5.34
CA ASN A 251 -5.77 -14.62 5.83
C ASN A 251 -5.45 -15.81 4.90
N PRO A 252 -4.45 -15.67 4.02
CA PRO A 252 -4.07 -16.71 3.06
C PRO A 252 -3.55 -18.01 3.69
N MET A 253 -3.13 -18.00 4.97
CA MET A 253 -2.76 -19.23 5.70
C MET A 253 -3.94 -20.19 5.85
N LYS A 254 -5.17 -19.66 5.87
CA LYS A 254 -6.40 -20.47 6.02
C LYS A 254 -6.85 -21.16 4.73
N MET A 255 -6.12 -20.93 3.64
CA MET A 255 -6.35 -21.68 2.41
C MET A 255 -5.88 -23.11 2.64
N ALA A 256 -6.84 -24.04 2.71
CA ALA A 256 -6.49 -25.46 2.62
C ALA A 256 -5.63 -25.63 1.36
N MET A 257 -4.57 -26.46 1.43
CA MET A 257 -3.76 -26.82 0.26
C MET A 257 -4.69 -27.57 -0.74
N ALA A 258 -5.47 -26.82 -1.49
CA ALA A 258 -6.39 -27.34 -2.47
C ALA A 258 -5.58 -27.66 -3.73
N SER A 259 -5.55 -28.91 -4.01
CA SER A 259 -5.19 -29.50 -5.29
C SER A 259 -5.98 -28.82 -6.42
N LYS A 260 -5.39 -27.90 -7.10
CA LYS A 260 -5.55 -27.33 -8.45
C LYS A 260 -5.51 -25.80 -8.41
N PRO A 261 -4.68 -25.17 -9.24
CA PRO A 261 -4.71 -23.73 -9.41
C PRO A 261 -6.07 -23.34 -10.01
N ALA A 262 -6.83 -22.50 -9.32
CA ALA A 262 -7.93 -21.80 -9.94
C ALA A 262 -7.31 -20.81 -10.92
N VAL A 263 -7.40 -21.10 -12.22
CA VAL A 263 -7.10 -20.14 -13.28
C VAL A 263 -7.99 -18.92 -13.05
N VAL A 264 -7.34 -17.82 -12.77
CA VAL A 264 -7.96 -16.67 -12.13
C VAL A 264 -8.78 -15.89 -13.13
N ARG A 265 -10.04 -15.59 -12.77
CA ARG A 265 -10.94 -14.63 -13.42
C ARG A 265 -10.45 -13.15 -13.37
N VAL A 266 -9.20 -12.90 -13.08
CA VAL A 266 -8.58 -11.57 -13.20
C VAL A 266 -8.53 -11.12 -14.66
N GLU A 267 -8.41 -12.05 -15.60
CA GLU A 267 -8.54 -11.76 -17.04
C GLU A 267 -9.89 -11.17 -17.44
N GLN A 268 -10.98 -11.46 -16.72
CA GLN A 268 -12.31 -10.92 -17.07
C GLN A 268 -12.50 -9.48 -16.58
N GLU A 269 -11.98 -9.13 -15.43
CA GLU A 269 -12.02 -7.72 -14.97
C GLU A 269 -11.05 -6.85 -15.79
N LEU A 270 -9.96 -7.43 -16.33
CA LEU A 270 -9.01 -6.70 -17.18
C LEU A 270 -9.42 -6.66 -18.65
N LYS A 271 -10.04 -7.70 -19.22
CA LYS A 271 -10.63 -7.64 -20.58
C LYS A 271 -11.75 -6.60 -20.70
N VAL A 272 -12.39 -6.29 -19.59
CA VAL A 272 -13.30 -5.14 -19.49
C VAL A 272 -12.51 -3.84 -19.21
N ALA A 273 -11.20 -3.95 -18.89
CA ALA A 273 -10.35 -2.84 -18.49
C ALA A 273 -9.34 -2.39 -19.57
N LEU A 274 -9.10 -3.18 -20.61
CA LEU A 274 -8.33 -2.85 -21.81
C LEU A 274 -9.26 -2.55 -22.99
#